data_5cfac84f035f79bf324a83a33f66be88
#
_entry.id   5cfac84f035f79bf324a83a33f66be88
#
_cell.length_a   1.000
_cell.length_b   1.000
_cell.length_c   1.000
_cell.angle_alpha   90.00
_cell.angle_beta   90.00
_cell.angle_gamma   90.00
#
_symmetry.space_group_name_H-M   'P 1'
#
loop_
_entity.id
_entity.type
_entity.pdbx_description
1 polymer ?
#
loop_
_entity_poly.entity_id
_entity_poly.type
_entity_poly.pdbx_seq_one_letter_code
_entity_poly.pdbx_strand_id
1 'polypeptide(L)'
;MGALQSAWGYAKDLDESLNNIRIVTGYSSDKMAEFADKANKAAKALNTTTTAYTDASLIYYQQGLSDAEVLERTNVTIKMANVAGKAAAEVSDQLTAIWNNFDDGSKSLEYYADVITALGAATASSTDEIAEGLEKFAAVAETVGLSYEYATAALATVTAETRQSADVVGTAFKTLFARLQDLELGETLDDGTTLGKYSAALNAVGINIKDTNGELKDMDQILDELGGKWENLSKDTQVALAQTVAGTRQYTQLVALMDNWSVF
;
A
#
# COMPACT_ATOMS: atom_id res chain seq x y z
N MET A 1 -3.94 40.98 -18.97
CA MET A 1 -4.39 40.92 -17.55
C MET A 1 -4.29 39.50 -16.98
N GLY A 2 -4.53 38.45 -17.74
CA GLY A 2 -4.48 37.06 -17.21
C GLY A 2 -3.12 36.58 -16.64
N ALA A 3 -2.00 36.93 -17.29
CA ALA A 3 -0.68 36.49 -16.83
C ALA A 3 -0.21 37.12 -15.50
N LEU A 4 -0.60 38.37 -15.24
CA LEU A 4 -0.31 39.05 -13.97
C LEU A 4 -1.19 38.54 -12.83
N GLN A 5 -2.45 38.17 -13.11
CA GLN A 5 -3.32 37.55 -12.14
C GLN A 5 -2.88 36.15 -11.76
N SER A 6 -2.41 35.32 -12.71
CA SER A 6 -1.90 34.01 -12.44
C SER A 6 -0.56 34.04 -11.68
N ALA A 7 0.34 34.99 -11.98
CA ALA A 7 1.58 35.18 -11.24
C ALA A 7 1.33 35.63 -9.79
N TRP A 8 0.36 36.52 -9.59
CA TRP A 8 -0.05 36.93 -8.25
C TRP A 8 -0.68 35.79 -7.44
N GLY A 9 -1.59 35.01 -8.07
CA GLY A 9 -2.17 33.83 -7.45
C GLY A 9 -1.10 32.84 -6.99
N TYR A 10 -0.17 32.50 -7.88
CA TYR A 10 0.93 31.60 -7.56
C TYR A 10 1.81 32.09 -6.39
N ALA A 11 2.16 33.40 -6.38
CA ALA A 11 2.96 33.97 -5.31
C ALA A 11 2.23 33.91 -3.96
N LYS A 12 0.93 34.15 -3.95
CA LYS A 12 0.09 34.03 -2.74
C LYS A 12 0.00 32.61 -2.24
N ASP A 13 -0.26 31.65 -3.12
CA ASP A 13 -0.38 30.22 -2.76
C ASP A 13 0.94 29.69 -2.22
N LEU A 14 2.09 30.10 -2.80
CA LEU A 14 3.40 29.73 -2.29
C LEU A 14 3.69 30.35 -0.92
N ASP A 15 3.35 31.63 -0.72
CA ASP A 15 3.52 32.30 0.57
C ASP A 15 2.66 31.63 1.67
N GLU A 16 1.43 31.25 1.33
CA GLU A 16 0.55 30.49 2.25
C GLU A 16 1.14 29.14 2.61
N SER A 17 1.63 28.35 1.63
CA SER A 17 2.26 27.05 1.85
C SER A 17 3.50 27.18 2.76
N LEU A 18 4.39 28.13 2.46
CA LEU A 18 5.58 28.41 3.28
C LEU A 18 5.22 28.89 4.71
N ASN A 19 4.18 29.70 4.85
CA ASN A 19 3.72 30.14 6.18
C ASN A 19 3.16 28.96 7.01
N ASN A 20 2.45 28.02 6.38
CA ASN A 20 1.94 26.82 7.03
C ASN A 20 3.11 25.94 7.53
N ILE A 21 4.16 25.76 6.71
CA ILE A 21 5.39 25.06 7.16
C ILE A 21 6.02 25.78 8.35
N ARG A 22 6.11 27.10 8.31
CA ARG A 22 6.67 27.89 9.43
C ARG A 22 5.88 27.73 10.72
N ILE A 23 4.55 27.65 10.64
CA ILE A 23 3.68 27.43 11.80
C ILE A 23 3.95 26.05 12.43
N VAL A 24 4.06 25.01 11.60
CA VAL A 24 4.28 23.64 12.07
C VAL A 24 5.69 23.45 12.63
N THR A 25 6.71 24.01 11.96
CA THR A 25 8.12 23.79 12.30
C THR A 25 8.68 24.78 13.32
N GLY A 26 8.05 25.95 13.45
CA GLY A 26 8.58 27.06 14.26
C GLY A 26 9.87 27.69 13.68
N TYR A 27 10.13 27.52 12.40
CA TYR A 27 11.36 28.01 11.78
C TYR A 27 11.47 29.53 11.77
N SER A 28 12.72 30.02 11.97
CA SER A 28 13.06 31.44 11.78
C SER A 28 12.86 31.85 10.31
N SER A 29 12.77 33.14 10.06
CA SER A 29 12.68 33.70 8.71
C SER A 29 13.85 33.27 7.80
N ASP A 30 15.08 33.24 8.36
CA ASP A 30 16.27 32.83 7.62
C ASP A 30 16.20 31.35 7.23
N LYS A 31 15.79 30.47 8.16
CA LYS A 31 15.63 29.05 7.89
C LYS A 31 14.50 28.79 6.87
N MET A 32 13.43 29.57 6.91
CA MET A 32 12.37 29.49 5.89
C MET A 32 12.85 29.94 4.52
N ALA A 33 13.67 30.96 4.44
CA ALA A 33 14.27 31.40 3.15
C ALA A 33 15.21 30.32 2.58
N GLU A 34 16.02 29.68 3.42
CA GLU A 34 16.87 28.55 3.02
C GLU A 34 16.03 27.37 2.52
N PHE A 35 14.95 27.01 3.23
CA PHE A 35 14.03 25.95 2.82
C PHE A 35 13.37 26.28 1.47
N ALA A 36 12.87 27.49 1.29
CA ALA A 36 12.22 27.92 0.05
C ALA A 36 13.17 27.83 -1.17
N ASP A 37 14.45 28.20 -0.98
CA ASP A 37 15.47 28.05 -2.05
C ASP A 37 15.73 26.58 -2.40
N LYS A 38 15.86 25.71 -1.38
CA LYS A 38 16.03 24.26 -1.57
C LYS A 38 14.80 23.66 -2.26
N ALA A 39 13.58 24.00 -1.80
CA ALA A 39 12.33 23.54 -2.38
C ALA A 39 12.19 23.96 -3.84
N ASN A 40 12.54 25.20 -4.19
CA ASN A 40 12.53 25.68 -5.58
C ASN A 40 13.52 24.90 -6.47
N LYS A 41 14.73 24.64 -5.98
CA LYS A 41 15.72 23.84 -6.72
C LYS A 41 15.26 22.41 -6.94
N ALA A 42 14.72 21.77 -5.90
CA ALA A 42 14.20 20.41 -5.96
C ALA A 42 12.97 20.33 -6.90
N ALA A 43 12.02 21.25 -6.78
CA ALA A 43 10.86 21.32 -7.64
C ALA A 43 11.22 21.41 -9.13
N LYS A 44 12.18 22.27 -9.47
CA LYS A 44 12.70 22.36 -10.84
C LYS A 44 13.35 21.06 -11.33
N ALA A 45 14.15 20.42 -10.49
CA ALA A 45 14.80 19.15 -10.82
C ALA A 45 13.77 18.02 -11.01
N LEU A 46 12.66 18.05 -10.29
CA LEU A 46 11.59 17.06 -10.33
C LEU A 46 10.44 17.42 -11.29
N ASN A 47 10.60 18.48 -12.08
CA ASN A 47 9.61 18.96 -13.06
C ASN A 47 8.23 19.23 -12.44
N THR A 48 8.21 19.90 -11.28
CA THR A 48 7.01 20.30 -10.56
C THR A 48 7.07 21.78 -10.16
N THR A 49 5.98 22.30 -9.57
CA THR A 49 5.96 23.67 -9.03
C THR A 49 6.53 23.70 -7.61
N THR A 50 7.09 24.86 -7.21
CA THR A 50 7.58 25.03 -5.84
C THR A 50 6.43 24.87 -4.84
N THR A 51 5.21 25.35 -5.16
CA THR A 51 4.03 25.19 -4.32
C THR A 51 3.67 23.72 -4.13
N ALA A 52 3.60 22.92 -5.19
CA ALA A 52 3.33 21.47 -5.07
C ALA A 52 4.38 20.77 -4.21
N TYR A 53 5.66 21.17 -4.35
CA TYR A 53 6.74 20.62 -3.53
C TYR A 53 6.59 21.00 -2.05
N THR A 54 6.28 22.27 -1.75
CA THR A 54 6.10 22.75 -0.37
C THR A 54 4.86 22.16 0.27
N ASP A 55 3.75 22.00 -0.46
CA ASP A 55 2.53 21.37 0.04
C ASP A 55 2.77 19.90 0.40
N ALA A 56 3.48 19.15 -0.43
CA ALA A 56 3.88 17.78 -0.10
C ALA A 56 4.82 17.74 1.12
N SER A 57 5.77 18.68 1.21
CA SER A 57 6.68 18.78 2.37
C SER A 57 5.92 19.07 3.66
N LEU A 58 4.89 19.91 3.61
CA LEU A 58 4.06 20.25 4.77
C LEU A 58 3.42 19.02 5.40
N ILE A 59 2.92 18.08 4.60
CA ILE A 59 2.33 16.83 5.09
C ILE A 59 3.32 16.06 5.96
N TYR A 60 4.56 15.95 5.50
CA TYR A 60 5.61 15.25 6.23
C TYR A 60 6.12 16.00 7.46
N TYR A 61 6.18 17.33 7.42
CA TYR A 61 6.43 18.13 8.61
C TYR A 61 5.33 17.98 9.68
N GLN A 62 4.07 17.86 9.25
CA GLN A 62 2.95 17.62 10.18
C GLN A 62 3.03 16.23 10.85
N GLN A 63 3.71 15.27 10.24
CA GLN A 63 4.01 13.97 10.83
C GLN A 63 5.17 14.02 11.84
N GLY A 64 5.82 15.18 12.01
CA GLY A 64 6.92 15.38 12.94
C GLY A 64 8.27 14.87 12.47
N LEU A 65 8.43 14.64 11.16
CA LEU A 65 9.68 14.16 10.56
C LEU A 65 10.76 15.24 10.52
N SER A 66 12.01 14.81 10.56
CA SER A 66 13.18 15.70 10.41
C SER A 66 13.30 16.27 8.97
N ASP A 67 14.05 17.35 8.82
CA ASP A 67 14.29 17.97 7.50
C ASP A 67 14.81 16.98 6.46
N ALA A 68 15.68 16.05 6.84
CA ALA A 68 16.24 15.05 5.93
C ALA A 68 15.17 14.07 5.47
N GLU A 69 14.37 13.55 6.38
CA GLU A 69 13.26 12.63 6.08
C GLU A 69 12.18 13.32 5.25
N VAL A 70 11.83 14.57 5.56
CA VAL A 70 10.87 15.35 4.76
C VAL A 70 11.35 15.52 3.34
N LEU A 71 12.62 15.88 3.12
CA LEU A 71 13.18 16.04 1.78
C LEU A 71 13.19 14.72 0.99
N GLU A 72 13.58 13.62 1.64
CA GLU A 72 13.60 12.29 1.02
C GLU A 72 12.19 11.87 0.61
N ARG A 73 11.23 11.88 1.54
CA ARG A 73 9.83 11.50 1.28
C ARG A 73 9.18 12.39 0.24
N THR A 74 9.39 13.70 0.31
CA THR A 74 8.85 14.65 -0.68
C THR A 74 9.39 14.35 -2.09
N ASN A 75 10.68 14.06 -2.22
CA ASN A 75 11.28 13.74 -3.52
C ASN A 75 10.67 12.48 -4.13
N VAL A 76 10.51 11.40 -3.34
CA VAL A 76 9.89 10.15 -3.79
C VAL A 76 8.43 10.39 -4.19
N THR A 77 7.68 11.10 -3.35
CA THR A 77 6.27 11.45 -3.59
C THR A 77 6.08 12.22 -4.90
N ILE A 78 6.88 13.25 -5.15
CA ILE A 78 6.77 14.05 -6.38
C ILE A 78 7.11 13.21 -7.62
N LYS A 79 8.14 12.35 -7.55
CA LYS A 79 8.47 11.44 -8.66
C LYS A 79 7.29 10.53 -8.99
N MET A 80 6.72 9.87 -7.98
CA MET A 80 5.59 8.97 -8.17
C MET A 80 4.33 9.73 -8.63
N ALA A 81 4.05 10.91 -8.08
CA ALA A 81 2.94 11.76 -8.48
C ALA A 81 3.00 12.15 -9.98
N ASN A 82 4.20 12.47 -10.47
CA ASN A 82 4.40 12.75 -11.89
C ASN A 82 4.12 11.55 -12.78
N VAL A 83 4.50 10.34 -12.35
CA VAL A 83 4.23 9.09 -13.11
C VAL A 83 2.75 8.72 -13.04
N ALA A 84 2.15 8.81 -11.86
CA ALA A 84 0.74 8.48 -11.63
C ALA A 84 -0.24 9.52 -12.23
N GLY A 85 0.24 10.73 -12.52
CA GLY A 85 -0.61 11.85 -12.97
C GLY A 85 -1.54 12.36 -11.89
N LYS A 86 -1.14 12.24 -10.60
CA LYS A 86 -1.93 12.57 -9.42
C LYS A 86 -1.38 13.76 -8.65
N ALA A 87 -2.19 14.30 -7.76
CA ALA A 87 -1.74 15.35 -6.84
C ALA A 87 -0.75 14.77 -5.83
N ALA A 88 0.32 15.51 -5.52
CA ALA A 88 1.34 15.06 -4.56
C ALA A 88 0.75 14.76 -3.16
N ALA A 89 -0.30 15.47 -2.74
CA ALA A 89 -0.98 15.21 -1.47
C ALA A 89 -1.59 13.80 -1.42
N GLU A 90 -2.30 13.38 -2.48
CA GLU A 90 -2.90 12.05 -2.58
C GLU A 90 -1.83 10.95 -2.55
N VAL A 91 -0.78 11.10 -3.34
CA VAL A 91 0.35 10.15 -3.37
C VAL A 91 1.10 10.12 -2.02
N SER A 92 1.16 11.24 -1.32
CA SER A 92 1.74 11.35 0.03
C SER A 92 1.01 10.47 1.04
N ASP A 93 -0.33 10.48 1.01
CA ASP A 93 -1.15 9.66 1.90
C ASP A 93 -0.97 8.17 1.59
N GLN A 94 -0.98 7.79 0.31
CA GLN A 94 -0.74 6.43 -0.15
C GLN A 94 0.64 5.91 0.28
N LEU A 95 1.70 6.66 -0.01
CA LEU A 95 3.07 6.26 0.36
C LEU A 95 3.27 6.24 1.88
N THR A 96 2.66 7.16 2.62
CA THR A 96 2.72 7.14 4.09
C THR A 96 2.10 5.86 4.65
N ALA A 97 0.95 5.44 4.13
CA ALA A 97 0.33 4.18 4.54
C ALA A 97 1.22 2.98 4.22
N ILE A 98 1.86 2.97 3.05
CA ILE A 98 2.77 1.90 2.63
C ILE A 98 4.02 1.87 3.51
N TRP A 99 4.73 2.99 3.66
CA TRP A 99 5.95 3.05 4.47
C TRP A 99 5.70 2.72 5.94
N ASN A 100 4.59 3.19 6.52
CA ASN A 100 4.30 2.92 7.93
C ASN A 100 4.02 1.43 8.22
N ASN A 101 3.67 0.64 7.22
CA ASN A 101 3.31 -0.76 7.40
C ASN A 101 4.34 -1.74 6.81
N PHE A 102 5.11 -1.34 5.80
CA PHE A 102 6.05 -2.26 5.14
C PHE A 102 7.52 -1.87 5.27
N ASP A 103 7.83 -0.62 5.67
CA ASP A 103 9.22 -0.19 5.78
C ASP A 103 9.83 -0.64 7.12
N ASP A 104 10.72 -1.60 7.04
CA ASP A 104 11.52 -2.13 8.14
C ASP A 104 12.96 -1.59 8.17
N GLY A 105 13.26 -0.62 7.30
CA GLY A 105 14.59 -0.04 7.12
C GLY A 105 15.55 -0.87 6.27
N SER A 106 15.11 -2.01 5.72
CA SER A 106 15.94 -2.86 4.85
C SER A 106 16.01 -2.34 3.41
N LYS A 107 15.02 -1.57 2.98
CA LYS A 107 14.89 -1.00 1.65
C LYS A 107 14.91 0.53 1.70
N SER A 108 15.22 1.17 0.58
CA SER A 108 15.05 2.62 0.45
C SER A 108 13.57 2.97 0.31
N LEU A 109 13.17 4.18 0.74
CA LEU A 109 11.79 4.63 0.55
C LEU A 109 11.38 4.68 -0.94
N GLU A 110 12.34 4.95 -1.83
CA GLU A 110 12.14 4.95 -3.28
C GLU A 110 11.79 3.56 -3.81
N TYR A 111 12.34 2.49 -3.22
CA TYR A 111 12.06 1.10 -3.61
C TYR A 111 10.55 0.81 -3.65
N TYR A 112 9.82 1.24 -2.63
CA TYR A 112 8.36 1.01 -2.56
C TYR A 112 7.61 1.69 -3.70
N ALA A 113 7.98 2.94 -4.03
CA ALA A 113 7.39 3.65 -5.16
C ALA A 113 7.79 3.05 -6.51
N ASP A 114 9.03 2.59 -6.65
CA ASP A 114 9.54 1.96 -7.86
C ASP A 114 8.84 0.64 -8.19
N VAL A 115 8.58 -0.22 -7.19
CA VAL A 115 7.84 -1.48 -7.37
C VAL A 115 6.42 -1.22 -7.88
N ILE A 116 5.70 -0.28 -7.27
CA ILE A 116 4.35 0.10 -7.71
C ILE A 116 4.37 0.65 -9.14
N THR A 117 5.34 1.50 -9.43
CA THR A 117 5.48 2.13 -10.75
C THR A 117 5.83 1.08 -11.82
N ALA A 118 6.73 0.15 -11.50
CA ALA A 118 7.10 -0.94 -12.41
C ALA A 118 5.93 -1.86 -12.71
N LEU A 119 5.15 -2.23 -11.69
CA LEU A 119 3.95 -3.05 -11.86
C LEU A 119 2.86 -2.32 -12.64
N GLY A 120 2.65 -1.02 -12.36
CA GLY A 120 1.71 -0.19 -13.11
C GLY A 120 2.08 -0.06 -14.60
N ALA A 121 3.37 -0.10 -14.92
CA ALA A 121 3.84 -0.10 -16.31
C ALA A 121 3.78 -1.48 -16.98
N ALA A 122 3.88 -2.57 -16.21
CA ALA A 122 3.95 -3.93 -16.72
C ALA A 122 2.58 -4.64 -16.78
N THR A 123 1.59 -4.15 -16.05
CA THR A 123 0.26 -4.77 -15.94
C THR A 123 -0.82 -3.87 -16.52
N ALA A 124 -2.04 -4.37 -16.52
CA ALA A 124 -3.21 -3.59 -16.92
C ALA A 124 -3.77 -2.69 -15.80
N SER A 125 -3.13 -2.71 -14.61
CA SER A 125 -3.42 -1.80 -13.49
C SER A 125 -2.51 -0.58 -13.58
N SER A 126 -3.00 0.59 -13.21
CA SER A 126 -2.17 1.80 -13.14
C SER A 126 -1.38 1.88 -11.83
N THR A 127 -0.31 2.69 -11.83
CA THR A 127 0.46 3.02 -10.62
C THR A 127 -0.45 3.50 -9.48
N ASP A 128 -1.39 4.38 -9.79
CA ASP A 128 -2.35 4.92 -8.84
C ASP A 128 -3.30 3.85 -8.28
N GLU A 129 -3.88 3.01 -9.14
CA GLU A 129 -4.76 1.92 -8.69
C GLU A 129 -4.06 0.96 -7.74
N ILE A 130 -2.79 0.64 -8.01
CA ILE A 130 -2.01 -0.24 -7.11
C ILE A 130 -1.77 0.45 -5.77
N ALA A 131 -1.37 1.73 -5.77
CA ALA A 131 -1.12 2.48 -4.54
C ALA A 131 -2.38 2.68 -3.70
N GLU A 132 -3.52 3.04 -4.33
CA GLU A 132 -4.81 3.19 -3.66
C GLU A 132 -5.28 1.87 -3.03
N GLY A 133 -5.15 0.76 -3.75
CA GLY A 133 -5.52 -0.54 -3.23
C GLY A 133 -4.66 -0.97 -2.04
N LEU A 134 -3.34 -0.74 -2.10
CA LEU A 134 -2.42 -1.03 -0.99
C LEU A 134 -2.77 -0.23 0.26
N GLU A 135 -3.06 1.06 0.14
CA GLU A 135 -3.50 1.91 1.25
C GLU A 135 -4.66 1.28 2.05
N LYS A 136 -5.59 0.57 1.38
CA LYS A 136 -6.76 -0.03 2.03
C LYS A 136 -6.44 -1.20 2.95
N PHE A 137 -5.38 -1.97 2.67
CA PHE A 137 -5.10 -3.18 3.43
C PHE A 137 -3.66 -3.31 3.97
N ALA A 138 -2.80 -2.32 3.76
CA ALA A 138 -1.41 -2.33 4.21
C ALA A 138 -1.26 -2.73 5.69
N ALA A 139 -2.07 -2.15 6.58
CA ALA A 139 -2.03 -2.46 8.01
C ALA A 139 -2.42 -3.93 8.33
N VAL A 140 -3.36 -4.51 7.58
CA VAL A 140 -3.69 -5.94 7.74
C VAL A 140 -2.57 -6.80 7.16
N ALA A 141 -2.02 -6.43 6.02
CA ALA A 141 -0.92 -7.16 5.39
C ALA A 141 0.29 -7.27 6.33
N GLU A 142 0.70 -6.17 6.95
CA GLU A 142 1.76 -6.18 7.97
C GLU A 142 1.41 -7.11 9.14
N THR A 143 0.21 -6.97 9.71
CA THR A 143 -0.22 -7.77 10.87
C THR A 143 -0.20 -9.28 10.61
N VAL A 144 -0.49 -9.71 9.37
CA VAL A 144 -0.54 -11.13 9.00
C VAL A 144 0.74 -11.66 8.36
N GLY A 145 1.81 -10.86 8.31
CA GLY A 145 3.08 -11.24 7.71
C GLY A 145 2.98 -11.42 6.18
N LEU A 146 2.22 -10.58 5.49
CA LEU A 146 2.23 -10.49 4.03
C LEU A 146 3.31 -9.50 3.61
N SER A 147 4.30 -9.96 2.87
CA SER A 147 5.36 -9.09 2.38
C SER A 147 4.85 -8.03 1.40
N TYR A 148 5.60 -6.94 1.26
CA TYR A 148 5.26 -5.86 0.34
C TYR A 148 5.15 -6.34 -1.10
N GLU A 149 6.09 -7.18 -1.52
CA GLU A 149 6.15 -7.75 -2.86
C GLU A 149 4.91 -8.60 -3.16
N TYR A 150 4.52 -9.48 -2.23
CA TYR A 150 3.30 -10.28 -2.36
C TYR A 150 2.04 -9.41 -2.38
N ALA A 151 1.92 -8.46 -1.45
CA ALA A 151 0.77 -7.56 -1.39
C ALA A 151 0.57 -6.79 -2.70
N THR A 152 1.67 -6.27 -3.25
CA THR A 152 1.66 -5.46 -4.47
C THR A 152 1.35 -6.30 -5.70
N ALA A 153 1.98 -7.47 -5.84
CA ALA A 153 1.75 -8.40 -6.95
C ALA A 153 0.32 -8.96 -6.93
N ALA A 154 -0.19 -9.38 -5.76
CA ALA A 154 -1.55 -9.87 -5.60
C ALA A 154 -2.58 -8.82 -6.04
N LEU A 155 -2.40 -7.57 -5.60
CA LEU A 155 -3.29 -6.48 -5.97
C LEU A 155 -3.26 -6.21 -7.48
N ALA A 156 -2.08 -6.10 -8.07
CA ALA A 156 -1.92 -5.86 -9.50
C ALA A 156 -2.56 -6.99 -10.33
N THR A 157 -2.34 -8.26 -9.94
CA THR A 157 -2.89 -9.43 -10.62
C THR A 157 -4.42 -9.42 -10.58
N VAL A 158 -5.02 -9.27 -9.39
CA VAL A 158 -6.48 -9.34 -9.24
C VAL A 158 -7.17 -8.13 -9.87
N THR A 159 -6.60 -6.94 -9.78
CA THR A 159 -7.13 -5.74 -10.43
C THR A 159 -7.10 -5.90 -11.96
N ALA A 160 -5.98 -6.38 -12.50
CA ALA A 160 -5.82 -6.61 -13.93
C ALA A 160 -6.80 -7.67 -14.46
N GLU A 161 -6.98 -8.78 -13.74
CA GLU A 161 -7.83 -9.90 -14.12
C GLU A 161 -9.32 -9.56 -14.02
N THR A 162 -9.73 -8.99 -12.87
CA THR A 162 -11.16 -8.74 -12.61
C THR A 162 -11.68 -7.43 -13.19
N ARG A 163 -10.80 -6.48 -13.50
CA ARG A 163 -11.14 -5.11 -13.90
C ARG A 163 -11.99 -4.37 -12.85
N GLN A 164 -11.92 -4.82 -11.61
CA GLN A 164 -12.53 -4.11 -10.49
C GLN A 164 -11.61 -2.95 -10.05
N SER A 165 -12.21 -1.93 -9.44
CA SER A 165 -11.42 -0.82 -8.89
C SER A 165 -10.50 -1.30 -7.76
N ALA A 166 -9.37 -0.64 -7.61
CA ALA A 166 -8.40 -0.92 -6.57
C ALA A 166 -9.01 -0.84 -5.15
N ASP A 167 -9.92 0.09 -4.92
CA ASP A 167 -10.68 0.21 -3.66
C ASP A 167 -11.47 -1.07 -3.34
N VAL A 168 -12.14 -1.64 -4.34
CA VAL A 168 -12.91 -2.89 -4.18
C VAL A 168 -11.98 -4.06 -3.90
N VAL A 169 -10.89 -4.20 -4.66
CA VAL A 169 -9.92 -5.29 -4.49
C VAL A 169 -9.17 -5.16 -3.17
N GLY A 170 -8.69 -3.97 -2.82
CA GLY A 170 -8.00 -3.71 -1.55
C GLY A 170 -8.90 -3.97 -0.33
N THR A 171 -10.17 -3.57 -0.39
CA THR A 171 -11.16 -3.86 0.65
C THR A 171 -11.43 -5.37 0.77
N ALA A 172 -11.47 -6.09 -0.35
CA ALA A 172 -11.59 -7.54 -0.35
C ALA A 172 -10.38 -8.21 0.31
N PHE A 173 -9.17 -7.78 -0.03
CA PHE A 173 -7.93 -8.30 0.56
C PHE A 173 -7.82 -8.01 2.05
N LYS A 174 -8.22 -6.82 2.51
CA LYS A 174 -8.32 -6.52 3.93
C LYS A 174 -9.13 -7.57 4.69
N THR A 175 -10.27 -7.96 4.16
CA THR A 175 -11.14 -8.97 4.78
C THR A 175 -10.58 -10.38 4.64
N LEU A 176 -10.07 -10.72 3.47
CA LEU A 176 -9.58 -12.04 3.12
C LEU A 176 -8.35 -12.41 3.97
N PHE A 177 -7.34 -11.56 4.00
CA PHE A 177 -6.11 -11.84 4.72
C PHE A 177 -6.32 -11.88 6.24
N ALA A 178 -7.17 -10.99 6.78
CA ALA A 178 -7.54 -11.06 8.19
C ALA A 178 -8.22 -12.40 8.57
N ARG A 179 -8.95 -13.03 7.64
CA ARG A 179 -9.62 -14.31 7.89
C ARG A 179 -8.74 -15.53 7.67
N LEU A 180 -7.77 -15.46 6.77
CA LEU A 180 -6.87 -16.58 6.50
C LEU A 180 -6.02 -16.98 7.72
N GLN A 181 -5.79 -16.06 8.66
CA GLN A 181 -5.12 -16.31 9.94
C GLN A 181 -6.09 -16.22 11.14
N ASP A 182 -7.37 -16.48 10.94
CA ASP A 182 -8.38 -16.38 11.99
C ASP A 182 -8.12 -17.42 13.10
N LEU A 183 -7.88 -16.92 14.31
CA LEU A 183 -7.75 -17.71 15.53
C LEU A 183 -8.91 -17.36 16.46
N GLU A 184 -9.64 -18.36 16.92
CA GLU A 184 -10.64 -18.17 17.95
C GLU A 184 -10.02 -18.40 19.34
N LEU A 185 -10.34 -17.51 20.28
CA LEU A 185 -10.05 -17.72 21.70
C LEU A 185 -11.18 -18.58 22.29
N GLY A 186 -10.91 -19.82 22.62
CA GLY A 186 -11.94 -20.73 23.12
C GLY A 186 -11.44 -22.14 23.44
N GLU A 187 -12.32 -23.14 23.31
CA GLU A 187 -11.97 -24.54 23.57
C GLU A 187 -10.81 -25.00 22.68
N THR A 188 -9.79 -25.54 23.31
CA THR A 188 -8.48 -25.77 22.71
C THR A 188 -8.36 -27.18 22.12
N LEU A 189 -7.68 -27.28 20.96
CA LEU A 189 -7.07 -28.53 20.50
C LEU A 189 -5.99 -29.00 21.49
N ASP A 190 -5.55 -30.26 21.41
CA ASP A 190 -4.54 -30.86 22.31
C ASP A 190 -3.24 -30.06 22.40
N ASP A 191 -2.94 -29.21 21.41
CA ASP A 191 -1.81 -28.28 21.37
C ASP A 191 -2.10 -26.87 21.92
N GLY A 192 -3.31 -26.63 22.42
CA GLY A 192 -3.71 -25.34 22.96
C GLY A 192 -4.30 -24.36 21.96
N THR A 193 -4.56 -24.73 20.72
CA THR A 193 -5.09 -23.87 19.67
C THR A 193 -6.51 -24.22 19.29
N THR A 194 -7.37 -23.21 19.20
CA THR A 194 -8.69 -23.35 18.57
C THR A 194 -8.61 -22.84 17.13
N LEU A 195 -8.90 -23.70 16.18
CA LEU A 195 -9.04 -23.29 14.78
C LEU A 195 -10.36 -22.56 14.60
N GLY A 196 -10.27 -21.31 14.18
CA GLY A 196 -11.42 -20.57 13.68
C GLY A 196 -12.03 -21.25 12.44
N LYS A 197 -13.23 -20.85 12.09
CA LYS A 197 -13.99 -21.35 10.92
C LYS A 197 -13.15 -21.35 9.63
N TYR A 198 -12.36 -20.33 9.42
CA TYR A 198 -11.59 -20.12 8.19
C TYR A 198 -10.32 -20.98 8.19
N SER A 199 -9.63 -21.04 9.32
CA SER A 199 -8.47 -21.92 9.50
C SER A 199 -8.86 -23.40 9.37
N ALA A 200 -10.04 -23.78 9.85
CA ALA A 200 -10.58 -25.13 9.66
C ALA A 200 -10.83 -25.45 8.19
N ALA A 201 -11.30 -24.47 7.39
CA ALA A 201 -11.49 -24.65 5.95
C ALA A 201 -10.16 -24.84 5.20
N LEU A 202 -9.10 -24.12 5.57
CA LEU A 202 -7.75 -24.33 5.03
C LEU A 202 -7.21 -25.70 5.43
N ASN A 203 -7.39 -26.11 6.67
CA ASN A 203 -6.94 -27.41 7.15
C ASN A 203 -7.64 -28.58 6.43
N ALA A 204 -8.92 -28.41 6.04
CA ALA A 204 -9.65 -29.41 5.26
C ALA A 204 -9.03 -29.70 3.88
N VAL A 205 -8.29 -28.74 3.32
CA VAL A 205 -7.52 -28.92 2.08
C VAL A 205 -6.02 -29.16 2.36
N GLY A 206 -5.66 -29.45 3.61
CA GLY A 206 -4.31 -29.81 4.03
C GLY A 206 -3.35 -28.64 4.16
N ILE A 207 -3.86 -27.45 4.48
CA ILE A 207 -3.07 -26.23 4.75
C ILE A 207 -3.23 -25.89 6.23
N ASN A 208 -2.13 -25.96 6.97
CA ASN A 208 -2.05 -25.52 8.36
C ASN A 208 -1.61 -24.07 8.41
N ILE A 209 -2.28 -23.26 9.24
CA ILE A 209 -1.89 -21.87 9.50
C ILE A 209 -0.71 -21.76 10.50
N LYS A 210 -0.33 -22.86 11.13
CA LYS A 210 0.83 -22.96 12.00
C LYS A 210 1.93 -23.81 11.37
N ASP A 211 3.16 -23.48 11.70
CA ASP A 211 4.35 -24.23 11.34
C ASP A 211 4.56 -25.43 12.28
N THR A 212 5.66 -26.16 12.08
CA THR A 212 6.03 -27.33 12.90
C THR A 212 6.43 -26.99 14.34
N ASN A 213 6.70 -25.70 14.63
CA ASN A 213 7.02 -25.21 15.98
C ASN A 213 5.76 -24.74 16.72
N GLY A 214 4.61 -24.71 16.05
CA GLY A 214 3.34 -24.21 16.58
C GLY A 214 3.18 -22.69 16.47
N GLU A 215 4.08 -22.01 15.75
CA GLU A 215 3.98 -20.57 15.47
C GLU A 215 3.10 -20.32 14.24
N LEU A 216 2.45 -19.13 14.20
CA LEU A 216 1.69 -18.73 13.00
C LEU A 216 2.65 -18.56 11.83
N LYS A 217 2.27 -19.13 10.68
CA LYS A 217 2.96 -18.87 9.42
C LYS A 217 2.65 -17.46 8.94
N ASP A 218 3.64 -16.84 8.30
CA ASP A 218 3.40 -15.62 7.53
C ASP A 218 2.40 -15.87 6.40
N MET A 219 1.66 -14.84 6.01
CA MET A 219 0.64 -14.94 4.97
C MET A 219 1.23 -15.40 3.63
N ASP A 220 2.44 -14.98 3.30
CA ASP A 220 3.16 -15.43 2.10
C ASP A 220 3.22 -16.97 2.04
N GLN A 221 3.57 -17.62 3.14
CA GLN A 221 3.66 -19.08 3.23
C GLN A 221 2.28 -19.76 3.06
N ILE A 222 1.23 -19.17 3.66
CA ILE A 222 -0.14 -19.71 3.54
C ILE A 222 -0.63 -19.60 2.09
N LEU A 223 -0.35 -18.48 1.43
CA LEU A 223 -0.72 -18.25 0.04
C LEU A 223 0.06 -19.15 -0.92
N ASP A 224 1.36 -19.36 -0.68
CA ASP A 224 2.18 -20.30 -1.45
C ASP A 224 1.64 -21.73 -1.38
N GLU A 225 1.31 -22.19 -0.17
CA GLU A 225 0.73 -23.52 0.01
C GLU A 225 -0.64 -23.65 -0.66
N LEU A 226 -1.47 -22.62 -0.59
CA LEU A 226 -2.79 -22.60 -1.23
C LEU A 226 -2.66 -22.57 -2.76
N GLY A 227 -1.83 -21.70 -3.32
CA GLY A 227 -1.57 -21.59 -4.73
C GLY A 227 -1.01 -22.88 -5.34
N GLY A 228 -0.03 -23.48 -4.65
CA GLY A 228 0.57 -24.75 -5.06
C GLY A 228 -0.41 -25.95 -5.06
N LYS A 229 -1.50 -25.87 -4.31
CA LYS A 229 -2.54 -26.90 -4.27
C LYS A 229 -3.76 -26.58 -5.13
N TRP A 230 -3.96 -25.32 -5.50
CA TRP A 230 -5.21 -24.81 -6.06
C TRP A 230 -5.70 -25.57 -7.30
N GLU A 231 -4.82 -25.80 -8.27
CA GLU A 231 -5.15 -26.50 -9.50
C GLU A 231 -5.56 -27.98 -9.27
N ASN A 232 -5.10 -28.59 -8.17
CA ASN A 232 -5.41 -29.96 -7.80
C ASN A 232 -6.72 -30.09 -7.03
N LEU A 233 -7.33 -29.00 -6.59
CA LEU A 233 -8.64 -28.99 -5.95
C LEU A 233 -9.75 -29.09 -6.99
N SER A 234 -10.84 -29.81 -6.64
CA SER A 234 -12.02 -29.80 -7.50
C SER A 234 -12.65 -28.41 -7.54
N LYS A 235 -13.33 -28.07 -8.63
CA LYS A 235 -14.04 -26.78 -8.76
C LYS A 235 -14.98 -26.50 -7.60
N ASP A 236 -15.70 -27.51 -7.13
CA ASP A 236 -16.61 -27.37 -5.99
C ASP A 236 -15.83 -27.03 -4.71
N THR A 237 -14.67 -27.64 -4.49
CA THR A 237 -13.80 -27.36 -3.35
C THR A 237 -13.20 -25.94 -3.44
N GLN A 238 -12.74 -25.54 -4.61
CA GLN A 238 -12.22 -24.18 -4.85
C GLN A 238 -13.28 -23.12 -4.50
N VAL A 239 -14.50 -23.28 -5.03
CA VAL A 239 -15.60 -22.35 -4.79
C VAL A 239 -16.02 -22.36 -3.32
N ALA A 240 -16.17 -23.54 -2.72
CA ALA A 240 -16.57 -23.67 -1.31
C ALA A 240 -15.54 -23.04 -0.36
N LEU A 241 -14.26 -23.28 -0.60
CA LEU A 241 -13.16 -22.67 0.15
C LEU A 241 -13.17 -21.15 0.00
N ALA A 242 -13.20 -20.66 -1.24
CA ALA A 242 -13.21 -19.23 -1.52
C ALA A 242 -14.41 -18.52 -0.89
N GLN A 243 -15.62 -19.10 -0.97
CA GLN A 243 -16.82 -18.54 -0.33
C GLN A 243 -16.73 -18.58 1.20
N THR A 244 -16.12 -19.61 1.76
CA THR A 244 -15.93 -19.71 3.21
C THR A 244 -15.01 -18.62 3.71
N VAL A 245 -13.85 -18.44 3.08
CA VAL A 245 -12.81 -17.50 3.50
C VAL A 245 -13.17 -16.07 3.13
N ALA A 246 -13.48 -15.80 1.87
CA ALA A 246 -13.71 -14.44 1.39
C ALA A 246 -15.19 -14.00 1.54
N GLY A 247 -16.11 -14.93 1.74
CA GLY A 247 -17.54 -14.67 1.72
C GLY A 247 -18.11 -14.56 0.30
N THR A 248 -19.42 -14.63 0.19
CA THR A 248 -20.13 -14.67 -1.10
C THR A 248 -19.98 -13.39 -1.96
N ARG A 249 -19.55 -12.29 -1.37
CA ARG A 249 -19.34 -11.03 -2.09
C ARG A 249 -17.93 -10.84 -2.65
N GLN A 250 -16.95 -11.51 -2.04
CA GLN A 250 -15.51 -11.25 -2.32
C GLN A 250 -14.76 -12.52 -2.74
N TYR A 251 -15.45 -13.67 -2.89
CA TYR A 251 -14.77 -14.91 -3.25
C TYR A 251 -14.12 -14.89 -4.64
N THR A 252 -14.65 -14.06 -5.54
CA THR A 252 -14.11 -13.92 -6.90
C THR A 252 -12.70 -13.35 -6.93
N GLN A 253 -12.34 -12.50 -5.96
CA GLN A 253 -10.98 -11.96 -5.83
C GLN A 253 -9.99 -13.04 -5.41
N LEU A 254 -10.37 -13.93 -4.47
CA LEU A 254 -9.53 -15.06 -4.11
C LEU A 254 -9.38 -16.05 -5.27
N VAL A 255 -10.48 -16.35 -5.96
CA VAL A 255 -10.43 -17.23 -7.16
C VAL A 255 -9.51 -16.62 -8.22
N ALA A 256 -9.66 -15.32 -8.51
CA ALA A 256 -8.81 -14.63 -9.49
C ALA A 256 -7.31 -14.65 -9.09
N LEU A 257 -7.00 -14.48 -7.81
CA LEU A 257 -5.63 -14.57 -7.31
C LEU A 257 -5.07 -15.99 -7.51
N MET A 258 -5.81 -17.00 -7.10
CA MET A 258 -5.36 -18.39 -7.12
C MET A 258 -5.31 -18.99 -8.53
N ASP A 259 -6.25 -18.63 -9.40
CA ASP A 259 -6.25 -19.09 -10.81
C ASP A 259 -5.07 -18.51 -11.61
N ASN A 260 -4.48 -17.39 -11.15
CA ASN A 260 -3.31 -16.75 -11.74
C ASN A 260 -2.02 -16.96 -10.92
N TRP A 261 -2.03 -17.89 -9.96
CA TRP A 261 -0.89 -18.10 -9.05
C TRP A 261 0.42 -18.43 -9.77
N SER A 262 0.38 -19.14 -10.87
CA SER A 262 1.58 -19.54 -11.63
C SER A 262 2.29 -18.38 -12.34
N VAL A 263 1.66 -17.22 -12.45
CA VAL A 263 2.23 -15.99 -13.04
C VAL A 263 2.47 -14.90 -12.00
N PHE A 264 2.09 -15.17 -10.78
CA PHE A 264 2.30 -14.39 -9.58
C PHE A 264 3.70 -14.61 -8.97
#